data_32d351f31d9b8df16adf6095b6c9d6c0
#
_entry.id   32d351f31d9b8df16adf6095b6c9d6c0
#
_cell.length_a   1.000
_cell.length_b   1.000
_cell.length_c   1.000
_cell.angle_alpha   90.00
_cell.angle_beta   90.00
_cell.angle_gamma   90.00
#
_symmetry.space_group_name_H-M   'P 1'
#
loop_
_entity.id
_entity.type
_entity.pdbx_description
1 polymer ?
#
loop_
_entity_poly.entity_id
_entity_poly.type
_entity_poly.pdbx_seq_one_letter_code
_entity_poly.pdbx_strand_id
1 'polypeptide(L)'
;MEDVVDFFIPKCQMLGITAEMFGICDDDDKAEKTPAYVSLENEEKWGAIIKNHSGKPLNFTAVDNCVVVRRDNDDMENRCDAMLSNADNLVFVELKNERQKWFPHAVEQLQKTIDVFKQYNDVSMYKRKRAFACNVRRPNFAYSNKEQKQKFYQTNGFRLYDEMTIEFR
;
A
#
# COMPACT_ATOMS: atom_id res chain seq x y z
N MET A 1 18.97 14.19 16.79
CA MET A 1 17.86 14.64 15.93
C MET A 1 17.21 13.43 15.29
N GLU A 2 15.95 13.21 15.59
CA GLU A 2 15.22 12.13 14.92
C GLU A 2 14.92 12.55 13.48
N ASP A 3 15.23 11.65 12.54
CA ASP A 3 14.88 11.88 11.14
C ASP A 3 13.36 11.74 10.97
N VAL A 4 12.73 12.79 10.46
CA VAL A 4 11.29 12.74 10.15
C VAL A 4 11.08 11.85 8.93
N VAL A 5 10.17 10.89 9.03
CA VAL A 5 9.78 10.05 7.90
C VAL A 5 8.70 10.76 7.11
N ASP A 6 9.01 11.14 5.87
CA ASP A 6 8.11 11.87 5.00
C ASP A 6 7.57 10.96 3.90
N PHE A 7 6.27 10.65 3.98
CA PHE A 7 5.57 9.84 2.97
C PHE A 7 5.15 10.66 1.74
N PHE A 8 5.38 11.97 1.76
CA PHE A 8 4.96 12.88 0.70
C PHE A 8 6.14 13.49 -0.04
N ILE A 9 7.27 12.81 -0.08
CA ILE A 9 8.47 13.25 -0.81
C ILE A 9 8.15 13.24 -2.32
N PRO A 10 8.29 14.38 -3.02
CA PRO A 10 7.89 14.47 -4.44
C PRO A 10 8.52 13.41 -5.34
N LYS A 11 9.77 13.03 -5.12
CA LYS A 11 10.43 12.00 -5.93
C LYS A 11 9.79 10.62 -5.85
N CYS A 12 9.02 10.36 -4.77
CA CYS A 12 8.33 9.09 -4.57
C CYS A 12 6.88 9.13 -5.04
N GLN A 13 6.38 10.28 -5.52
CA GLN A 13 4.98 10.49 -5.79
C GLN A 13 4.65 10.65 -7.27
N MET A 14 3.46 10.19 -7.62
CA MET A 14 2.77 10.55 -8.84
C MET A 14 1.43 11.18 -8.43
N LEU A 15 1.26 12.48 -8.66
CA LEU A 15 0.12 13.24 -8.16
C LEU A 15 -0.96 13.41 -9.23
N GLY A 16 -2.21 13.53 -8.78
CA GLY A 16 -3.32 13.93 -9.63
C GLY A 16 -3.71 12.92 -10.69
N ILE A 17 -3.69 11.63 -10.36
CA ILE A 17 -4.07 10.58 -11.31
C ILE A 17 -5.58 10.59 -11.47
N THR A 18 -6.05 10.83 -12.70
CA THR A 18 -7.49 10.88 -13.02
C THR A 18 -7.97 9.71 -13.86
N ALA A 19 -7.08 8.81 -14.26
CA ALA A 19 -7.44 7.62 -15.02
C ALA A 19 -8.48 6.79 -14.27
N GLU A 20 -9.49 6.30 -14.98
CA GLU A 20 -10.55 5.48 -14.41
C GLU A 20 -10.03 4.11 -13.94
N MET A 21 -9.01 3.61 -14.60
CA MET A 21 -8.39 2.33 -14.24
C MET A 21 -6.87 2.42 -14.47
N PHE A 22 -6.10 1.93 -13.50
CA PHE A 22 -4.65 1.82 -13.63
C PHE A 22 -4.15 0.72 -12.71
N GLY A 23 -2.90 0.31 -12.91
CA GLY A 23 -2.26 -0.70 -12.09
C GLY A 23 -1.15 -0.14 -11.22
N ILE A 24 -0.86 -0.85 -10.12
CA ILE A 24 0.36 -0.67 -9.36
C ILE A 24 1.22 -1.90 -9.59
N CYS A 25 2.46 -1.67 -9.99
CA CYS A 25 3.43 -2.71 -10.32
C CYS A 25 4.65 -2.63 -9.41
N ASP A 26 5.23 -3.79 -9.15
CA ASP A 26 6.52 -3.86 -8.49
C ASP A 26 7.36 -4.88 -9.25
N ASP A 27 8.44 -4.42 -9.87
CA ASP A 27 9.36 -5.30 -10.59
C ASP A 27 10.17 -6.09 -9.56
N ASP A 28 10.07 -7.42 -9.68
CA ASP A 28 10.64 -8.37 -8.71
C ASP A 28 12.15 -8.52 -8.87
N ASP A 29 12.83 -7.43 -9.18
CA ASP A 29 14.29 -7.43 -9.31
C ASP A 29 14.94 -7.16 -7.95
N LYS A 30 15.27 -8.25 -7.27
CA LYS A 30 15.90 -8.20 -5.95
C LYS A 30 17.28 -7.54 -5.98
N ALA A 31 17.92 -7.48 -7.13
CA ALA A 31 19.25 -6.89 -7.27
C ALA A 31 19.21 -5.36 -7.31
N GLU A 32 18.19 -4.79 -7.96
CA GLU A 32 18.11 -3.34 -8.16
C GLU A 32 17.25 -2.61 -7.13
N LYS A 33 16.38 -3.33 -6.39
CA LYS A 33 15.51 -2.75 -5.35
C LYS A 33 14.75 -1.52 -5.84
N THR A 34 14.07 -1.68 -6.98
CA THR A 34 13.29 -0.59 -7.57
C THR A 34 11.97 -0.38 -6.81
N PRO A 35 11.51 0.88 -6.68
CA PRO A 35 10.21 1.14 -6.03
C PRO A 35 9.05 0.74 -6.93
N ALA A 36 7.88 0.57 -6.32
CA ALA A 36 6.63 0.34 -7.04
C ALA A 36 6.28 1.54 -7.92
N TYR A 37 5.51 1.32 -8.96
CA TYR A 37 5.15 2.37 -9.92
C TYR A 37 3.73 2.18 -10.46
N VAL A 38 3.17 3.26 -10.99
CA VAL A 38 1.86 3.28 -11.64
C VAL A 38 2.02 2.90 -13.11
N SER A 39 1.13 2.04 -13.60
CA SER A 39 1.10 1.63 -15.01
C SER A 39 -0.30 1.82 -15.58
N LEU A 40 -0.37 2.42 -16.78
CA LEU A 40 -1.62 2.56 -17.53
C LEU A 40 -1.74 1.52 -18.65
N GLU A 41 -0.70 0.72 -18.83
CA GLU A 41 -0.58 -0.28 -19.89
C GLU A 41 -0.09 -1.60 -19.29
N ASN A 42 -0.10 -2.67 -20.08
CA ASN A 42 0.41 -3.98 -19.68
C ASN A 42 -0.26 -4.53 -18.42
N GLU A 43 -1.59 -4.68 -18.48
CA GLU A 43 -2.40 -5.17 -17.34
C GLU A 43 -1.88 -6.48 -16.74
N GLU A 44 -1.24 -7.31 -17.54
CA GLU A 44 -0.68 -8.59 -17.08
C GLU A 44 0.43 -8.43 -16.04
N LYS A 45 1.03 -7.24 -15.94
CA LYS A 45 2.07 -6.93 -14.95
C LYS A 45 1.53 -6.30 -13.68
N TRP A 46 0.25 -5.96 -13.64
CA TRP A 46 -0.32 -5.25 -12.50
C TRP A 46 -0.41 -6.17 -11.28
N GLY A 47 0.17 -5.71 -10.17
CA GLY A 47 0.06 -6.37 -8.87
C GLY A 47 -1.20 -5.97 -8.12
N ALA A 48 -1.71 -4.77 -8.39
CA ALA A 48 -2.99 -4.27 -7.88
C ALA A 48 -3.71 -3.55 -9.00
N ILE A 49 -5.03 -3.64 -9.00
CA ILE A 49 -5.90 -3.00 -10.00
C ILE A 49 -6.68 -1.88 -9.30
N ILE A 50 -6.49 -0.66 -9.77
CA ILE A 50 -7.18 0.51 -9.20
C ILE A 50 -8.32 0.90 -10.12
N LYS A 51 -9.53 0.95 -9.58
CA LYS A 51 -10.72 1.42 -10.29
C LYS A 51 -11.23 2.68 -9.63
N ASN A 52 -11.01 3.81 -10.27
CA ASN A 52 -11.41 5.10 -9.74
C ASN A 52 -12.73 5.56 -10.38
N HIS A 53 -13.82 5.24 -9.70
CA HIS A 53 -15.17 5.62 -10.14
C HIS A 53 -15.56 7.02 -9.65
N SER A 54 -14.77 7.59 -8.73
CA SER A 54 -15.12 8.85 -8.06
C SER A 54 -14.96 10.08 -8.94
N GLY A 55 -14.14 9.98 -9.99
CA GLY A 55 -13.76 11.13 -10.80
C GLY A 55 -12.81 12.10 -10.11
N LYS A 56 -12.42 11.83 -8.87
CA LYS A 56 -11.49 12.68 -8.11
C LYS A 56 -10.07 12.20 -8.31
N PRO A 57 -9.10 13.13 -8.42
CA PRO A 57 -7.69 12.73 -8.54
C PRO A 57 -7.21 11.91 -7.36
N LEU A 58 -6.31 10.96 -7.64
CA LEU A 58 -5.62 10.17 -6.65
C LEU A 58 -4.13 10.48 -6.68
N ASN A 59 -3.50 10.45 -5.52
CA ASN A 59 -2.06 10.58 -5.38
C ASN A 59 -1.46 9.23 -5.03
N PHE A 60 -0.40 8.86 -5.75
CA PHE A 60 0.35 7.63 -5.51
C PHE A 60 1.68 7.96 -4.85
N THR A 61 2.07 7.16 -3.86
CA THR A 61 3.40 7.22 -3.26
C THR A 61 4.02 5.82 -3.27
N ALA A 62 5.20 5.69 -3.87
CA ALA A 62 6.02 4.49 -3.71
C ALA A 62 6.65 4.53 -2.31
N VAL A 63 6.43 3.50 -1.51
CA VAL A 63 6.91 3.48 -0.12
C VAL A 63 8.20 2.68 0.00
N ASP A 64 8.14 1.37 -0.28
CA ASP A 64 9.34 0.54 -0.21
C ASP A 64 10.35 0.98 -1.27
N ASN A 65 11.63 1.03 -0.87
CA ASN A 65 12.75 1.48 -1.70
C ASN A 65 12.67 2.95 -2.15
N CYS A 66 11.81 3.75 -1.55
CA CYS A 66 11.69 5.17 -1.86
C CYS A 66 11.58 6.02 -0.58
N VAL A 67 10.54 5.80 0.23
CA VAL A 67 10.42 6.47 1.52
C VAL A 67 11.40 5.83 2.51
N VAL A 68 12.25 6.64 3.13
CA VAL A 68 13.28 6.12 4.05
C VAL A 68 12.67 5.93 5.44
N VAL A 69 12.65 4.68 5.90
CA VAL A 69 12.22 4.31 7.26
C VAL A 69 13.33 3.46 7.88
N ARG A 70 13.90 3.89 9.00
CA ARG A 70 15.01 3.21 9.64
C ARG A 70 14.69 2.81 11.06
N ARG A 71 15.24 1.70 11.50
CA ARG A 71 15.22 1.28 12.91
C ARG A 71 16.34 1.97 13.68
N ASP A 72 16.28 1.86 15.00
CA ASP A 72 17.28 2.45 15.90
C ASP A 72 18.73 2.00 15.61
N ASN A 73 18.91 0.82 15.02
CA ASN A 73 20.20 0.26 14.66
C ASN A 73 20.56 0.47 13.19
N ASP A 74 19.97 1.43 12.53
CA ASP A 74 20.13 1.75 11.10
C ASP A 74 19.59 0.69 10.12
N ASP A 75 18.96 -0.38 10.61
CA ASP A 75 18.27 -1.32 9.75
C ASP A 75 17.00 -0.68 9.17
N MET A 76 16.69 -1.02 7.93
CA MET A 76 15.45 -0.57 7.31
C MET A 76 14.25 -1.30 7.90
N GLU A 77 13.22 -0.53 8.28
CA GLU A 77 11.94 -1.12 8.68
C GLU A 77 11.29 -1.85 7.51
N ASN A 78 10.57 -2.94 7.80
CA ASN A 78 9.70 -3.59 6.82
C ASN A 78 8.59 -2.63 6.42
N ARG A 79 8.42 -2.41 5.12
CA ARG A 79 7.47 -1.45 4.58
C ARG A 79 6.59 -2.11 3.54
N CYS A 80 5.36 -1.61 3.41
CA CYS A 80 4.53 -1.99 2.28
C CYS A 80 5.01 -1.27 1.01
N ASP A 81 4.51 -1.71 -0.14
CA ASP A 81 5.01 -1.24 -1.43
C ASP A 81 4.55 0.17 -1.80
N ALA A 82 3.29 0.51 -1.48
CA ALA A 82 2.70 1.75 -1.99
C ALA A 82 1.61 2.32 -1.08
N MET A 83 1.32 3.60 -1.31
CA MET A 83 0.24 4.34 -0.67
C MET A 83 -0.55 5.09 -1.73
N LEU A 84 -1.87 5.08 -1.62
CA LEU A 84 -2.77 5.91 -2.41
C LEU A 84 -3.51 6.87 -1.48
N SER A 85 -3.67 8.12 -1.88
CA SER A 85 -4.36 9.09 -1.05
C SER A 85 -5.08 10.16 -1.86
N ASN A 86 -6.09 10.74 -1.23
CA ASN A 86 -6.69 12.01 -1.62
C ASN A 86 -7.27 12.65 -0.35
N ALA A 87 -8.15 13.65 -0.47
CA ALA A 87 -8.68 14.33 0.71
C ALA A 87 -9.44 13.40 1.65
N ASP A 88 -10.15 12.40 1.10
CA ASP A 88 -11.03 11.51 1.89
C ASP A 88 -10.46 10.11 2.12
N ASN A 89 -9.49 9.69 1.33
CA ASN A 89 -9.01 8.31 1.31
C ASN A 89 -7.54 8.18 1.65
N LEU A 90 -7.21 7.17 2.42
CA LEU A 90 -5.84 6.73 2.67
C LEU A 90 -5.79 5.22 2.53
N VAL A 91 -4.98 4.72 1.60
CA VAL A 91 -4.87 3.29 1.28
C VAL A 91 -3.41 2.89 1.25
N PHE A 92 -3.06 1.84 2.01
CA PHE A 92 -1.74 1.21 1.94
C PHE A 92 -1.85 -0.11 1.19
N VAL A 93 -0.87 -0.39 0.34
CA VAL A 93 -0.89 -1.54 -0.57
C VAL A 93 0.39 -2.34 -0.43
N GLU A 94 0.25 -3.64 -0.23
CA GLU A 94 1.35 -4.60 -0.28
C GLU A 94 1.11 -5.57 -1.43
N LEU A 95 2.12 -5.75 -2.27
CA LEU A 95 2.05 -6.60 -3.46
C LEU A 95 2.83 -7.88 -3.21
N LYS A 96 2.18 -9.02 -3.44
CA LYS A 96 2.78 -10.34 -3.27
C LYS A 96 2.66 -11.17 -4.55
N ASN A 97 3.59 -12.11 -4.72
CA ASN A 97 3.59 -13.07 -5.80
C ASN A 97 4.07 -14.41 -5.21
N GLU A 98 3.29 -14.95 -4.28
CA GLU A 98 3.66 -16.13 -3.50
C GLU A 98 2.48 -17.08 -3.39
N ARG A 99 2.77 -18.39 -3.28
CA ARG A 99 1.73 -19.43 -3.19
C ARG A 99 1.23 -19.67 -1.78
N GLN A 100 2.12 -19.58 -0.78
CA GLN A 100 1.81 -19.94 0.61
C GLN A 100 2.43 -18.96 1.60
N LYS A 101 1.83 -18.87 2.78
CA LYS A 101 2.34 -18.11 3.94
C LYS A 101 2.59 -16.62 3.67
N TRP A 102 1.92 -16.08 2.67
CA TRP A 102 2.13 -14.69 2.24
C TRP A 102 1.30 -13.69 3.05
N PHE A 103 0.09 -14.08 3.46
CA PHE A 103 -0.86 -13.13 4.04
C PHE A 103 -0.40 -12.57 5.40
N PRO A 104 0.04 -13.40 6.38
CA PRO A 104 0.55 -12.85 7.64
C PRO A 104 1.74 -11.91 7.45
N HIS A 105 2.61 -12.22 6.51
CA HIS A 105 3.79 -11.37 6.21
C HIS A 105 3.36 -10.04 5.61
N ALA A 106 2.41 -10.07 4.67
CA ALA A 106 1.85 -8.85 4.07
C ALA A 106 1.18 -7.97 5.14
N VAL A 107 0.41 -8.58 6.03
CA VAL A 107 -0.27 -7.87 7.11
C VAL A 107 0.75 -7.20 8.04
N GLU A 108 1.84 -7.88 8.36
CA GLU A 108 2.90 -7.33 9.20
C GLU A 108 3.55 -6.09 8.55
N GLN A 109 3.84 -6.16 7.25
CA GLN A 109 4.41 -5.04 6.51
C GLN A 109 3.45 -3.84 6.47
N LEU A 110 2.16 -4.10 6.25
CA LEU A 110 1.12 -3.06 6.28
C LEU A 110 1.02 -2.42 7.66
N GLN A 111 1.00 -3.25 8.72
CA GLN A 111 0.88 -2.77 10.09
C GLN A 111 2.05 -1.86 10.47
N LYS A 112 3.26 -2.28 10.17
CA LYS A 112 4.46 -1.49 10.49
C LYS A 112 4.48 -0.16 9.74
N THR A 113 4.08 -0.17 8.47
CA THR A 113 4.01 1.06 7.67
C THR A 113 2.97 2.03 8.24
N ILE A 114 1.80 1.51 8.60
CA ILE A 114 0.74 2.33 9.20
C ILE A 114 1.20 2.94 10.53
N ASP A 115 1.87 2.17 11.37
CA ASP A 115 2.38 2.65 12.65
C ASP A 115 3.37 3.81 12.45
N VAL A 116 4.28 3.69 11.51
CA VAL A 116 5.22 4.77 11.18
C VAL A 116 4.48 5.98 10.62
N PHE A 117 3.54 5.77 9.72
CA PHE A 117 2.75 6.88 9.15
C PHE A 117 2.02 7.67 10.24
N LYS A 118 1.38 6.97 11.17
CA LYS A 118 0.65 7.61 12.29
C LYS A 118 1.57 8.39 13.23
N GLN A 119 2.82 8.00 13.33
CA GLN A 119 3.80 8.68 14.17
C GLN A 119 4.06 10.10 13.68
N TYR A 120 3.97 10.34 12.38
CA TYR A 120 4.30 11.62 11.74
C TYR A 120 3.12 12.32 11.10
N ASN A 121 1.95 11.68 11.02
CA ASN A 121 0.78 12.24 10.33
C ASN A 121 -0.51 11.95 11.09
N ASP A 122 -1.43 12.91 11.07
CA ASP A 122 -2.77 12.72 11.60
C ASP A 122 -3.64 12.00 10.57
N VAL A 123 -4.17 10.83 10.94
CA VAL A 123 -5.03 10.05 10.05
C VAL A 123 -6.51 10.35 10.21
N SER A 124 -6.89 11.15 11.21
CA SER A 124 -8.30 11.44 11.51
C SER A 124 -9.02 12.22 10.40
N MET A 125 -8.27 12.91 9.56
CA MET A 125 -8.80 13.67 8.42
C MET A 125 -9.33 12.77 7.30
N TYR A 126 -8.88 11.51 7.23
CA TYR A 126 -9.29 10.60 6.18
C TYR A 126 -10.57 9.87 6.58
N LYS A 127 -11.61 9.97 5.77
CA LYS A 127 -12.90 9.31 6.02
C LYS A 127 -12.82 7.81 5.80
N ARG A 128 -11.99 7.37 4.85
CA ARG A 128 -11.81 5.97 4.50
C ARG A 128 -10.35 5.60 4.60
N LYS A 129 -10.06 4.65 5.50
CA LYS A 129 -8.72 4.15 5.74
C LYS A 129 -8.72 2.65 5.47
N ARG A 130 -7.95 2.21 4.47
CA ARG A 130 -7.93 0.83 4.02
C ARG A 130 -6.51 0.34 3.81
N ALA A 131 -6.31 -0.97 3.95
CA ALA A 131 -5.06 -1.65 3.67
C ALA A 131 -5.35 -2.87 2.80
N PHE A 132 -4.58 -3.06 1.75
CA PHE A 132 -4.76 -4.14 0.79
C PHE A 132 -3.53 -5.03 0.72
N ALA A 133 -3.71 -6.32 0.98
CA ALA A 133 -2.73 -7.35 0.73
C ALA A 133 -3.09 -8.04 -0.59
N CYS A 134 -2.37 -7.69 -1.66
CA CYS A 134 -2.66 -8.15 -3.01
C CYS A 134 -1.68 -9.24 -3.41
N ASN A 135 -2.18 -10.36 -3.96
CA ASN A 135 -1.31 -11.45 -4.41
C ASN A 135 -1.77 -11.92 -5.80
N VAL A 136 -0.90 -11.75 -6.79
CA VAL A 136 -1.22 -12.12 -8.18
C VAL A 136 -1.45 -13.63 -8.34
N ARG A 137 -0.87 -14.46 -7.48
CA ARG A 137 -1.08 -15.91 -7.50
C ARG A 137 -2.36 -16.33 -6.79
N ARG A 138 -2.97 -15.42 -6.01
CA ARG A 138 -4.19 -15.65 -5.26
C ARG A 138 -5.10 -14.43 -5.33
N PRO A 139 -5.52 -14.03 -6.56
CA PRO A 139 -6.26 -12.77 -6.75
C PRO A 139 -7.62 -12.77 -6.06
N ASN A 140 -8.21 -13.96 -5.87
CA ASN A 140 -9.47 -14.16 -5.17
C ASN A 140 -9.23 -15.11 -4.00
N PHE A 141 -8.53 -14.62 -2.98
CA PHE A 141 -8.14 -15.42 -1.83
C PHE A 141 -9.38 -15.86 -1.05
N ALA A 142 -9.61 -17.19 -1.01
CA ALA A 142 -10.86 -17.77 -0.53
C ALA A 142 -10.91 -18.02 0.98
N TYR A 143 -9.81 -17.81 1.71
CA TYR A 143 -9.81 -18.04 3.14
C TYR A 143 -10.47 -16.91 3.90
N SER A 144 -11.26 -17.27 4.90
CA SER A 144 -11.82 -16.29 5.80
C SER A 144 -10.75 -15.84 6.79
N ASN A 145 -10.15 -14.70 6.53
CA ASN A 145 -9.23 -14.04 7.45
C ASN A 145 -9.97 -13.07 8.37
N LYS A 146 -11.21 -13.40 8.70
CA LYS A 146 -12.13 -12.51 9.40
C LYS A 146 -11.59 -12.04 10.75
N GLU A 147 -11.05 -12.95 11.55
CA GLU A 147 -10.46 -12.60 12.85
C GLU A 147 -9.26 -11.67 12.69
N GLN A 148 -8.38 -11.97 11.74
CA GLN A 148 -7.19 -11.17 11.48
C GLN A 148 -7.55 -9.78 10.97
N LYS A 149 -8.54 -9.69 10.08
CA LYS A 149 -9.04 -8.41 9.57
C LYS A 149 -9.68 -7.58 10.68
N GLN A 150 -10.46 -8.21 11.55
CA GLN A 150 -11.08 -7.54 12.68
C GLN A 150 -10.03 -7.03 13.69
N LYS A 151 -9.06 -7.87 14.01
CA LYS A 151 -7.96 -7.49 14.90
C LYS A 151 -7.15 -6.32 14.32
N PHE A 152 -6.89 -6.35 13.03
CA PHE A 152 -6.19 -5.27 12.33
C PHE A 152 -6.94 -3.95 12.47
N TYR A 153 -8.23 -3.97 12.21
CA TYR A 153 -9.09 -2.78 12.36
C TYR A 153 -9.10 -2.26 13.80
N GLN A 154 -9.25 -3.15 14.77
CA GLN A 154 -9.27 -2.79 16.19
C GLN A 154 -7.94 -2.17 16.63
N THR A 155 -6.83 -2.64 16.07
CA THR A 155 -5.49 -2.16 16.43
C THR A 155 -5.17 -0.80 15.81
N ASN A 156 -5.55 -0.55 14.56
CA ASN A 156 -5.07 0.63 13.84
C ASN A 156 -6.15 1.46 13.14
N GLY A 157 -7.40 1.00 13.09
CA GLY A 157 -8.49 1.73 12.46
C GLY A 157 -8.57 1.61 10.94
N PHE A 158 -7.72 0.78 10.34
CA PHE A 158 -7.74 0.53 8.91
C PHE A 158 -8.45 -0.78 8.60
N ARG A 159 -9.31 -0.78 7.57
CA ARG A 159 -9.94 -2.01 7.09
C ARG A 159 -8.98 -2.75 6.18
N LEU A 160 -8.77 -4.02 6.50
CA LEU A 160 -7.85 -4.90 5.77
C LEU A 160 -8.61 -5.73 4.73
N TYR A 161 -8.08 -5.75 3.51
CA TYR A 161 -8.61 -6.52 2.39
C TYR A 161 -7.53 -7.41 1.82
N ASP A 162 -7.94 -8.55 1.27
CA ASP A 162 -7.04 -9.51 0.61
C ASP A 162 -7.32 -9.64 -0.90
N GLU A 163 -7.87 -8.60 -1.50
CA GLU A 163 -8.24 -8.53 -2.92
C GLU A 163 -7.23 -7.71 -3.70
N MET A 164 -7.10 -8.00 -5.00
CA MET A 164 -6.23 -7.22 -5.90
C MET A 164 -6.89 -5.94 -6.39
N THR A 165 -8.21 -5.87 -6.39
CA THR A 165 -8.95 -4.72 -6.93
C THR A 165 -9.28 -3.74 -5.83
N ILE A 166 -8.87 -2.49 -6.02
CA ILE A 166 -9.09 -1.39 -5.08
C ILE A 166 -9.99 -0.36 -5.77
N GLU A 167 -11.19 -0.18 -5.23
CA GLU A 167 -12.17 0.71 -5.83
C GLU A 167 -12.30 2.01 -5.03
N PHE A 168 -12.40 3.12 -5.75
CA PHE A 168 -12.69 4.45 -5.21
C PHE A 168 -14.00 4.94 -5.80
N ARG A 169 -14.96 5.28 -4.93
CA ARG A 169 -16.32 5.68 -5.32
C ARG A 169 -16.64 7.11 -4.89
#